data_a82624f697a4e4bba8440425b886c0f6
#
_entry.id   a82624f697a4e4bba8440425b886c0f6
#
_cell.length_a   1.000
_cell.length_b   1.000
_cell.length_c   1.000
_cell.angle_alpha   90.00
_cell.angle_beta   90.00
_cell.angle_gamma   90.00
#
_symmetry.space_group_name_H-M   'P 1'
#
loop_
_entity.id
_entity.type
_entity.pdbx_description
1 polymer ?
#
loop_
_entity_poly.entity_id
_entity_poly.type
_entity_poly.pdbx_seq_one_letter_code
_entity_poly.pdbx_strand_id
1 'polypeptide(L)'
;MSWEEDARRVAEIFGVPAGHRLPAVSRQTLRHYHTYLTAHLVFPFHAAIEDLDGVITIKSLFTLQECPDLTFYGLFVRAHQGRRLIEIPIATIEEVKDEGTNKQLIEDYCLWFWNYR
;
A
#
# COMPACT_ATOMS: atom_id res chain seq x y z
N MET A 1 -10.90 -13.28 -5.68
CA MET A 1 -10.34 -12.51 -6.79
C MET A 1 -9.10 -13.22 -7.32
N SER A 2 -8.92 -13.25 -8.62
CA SER A 2 -7.79 -13.99 -9.18
C SER A 2 -6.52 -13.14 -9.16
N TRP A 3 -5.40 -13.82 -9.06
CA TRP A 3 -4.08 -13.22 -9.23
C TRP A 3 -3.96 -12.44 -10.53
N GLU A 4 -4.56 -12.96 -11.61
CA GLU A 4 -4.50 -12.34 -12.92
C GLU A 4 -5.19 -10.97 -12.97
N GLU A 5 -6.31 -10.82 -12.26
CA GLU A 5 -7.02 -9.54 -12.19
C GLU A 5 -6.23 -8.52 -11.40
N ASP A 6 -5.64 -8.94 -10.29
CA ASP A 6 -4.81 -8.08 -9.45
C ASP A 6 -3.58 -7.61 -10.21
N ALA A 7 -2.92 -8.54 -10.91
CA ALA A 7 -1.75 -8.23 -11.72
C ALA A 7 -2.09 -7.27 -12.86
N ARG A 8 -3.27 -7.39 -13.45
CA ARG A 8 -3.72 -6.48 -14.51
C ARG A 8 -3.87 -5.06 -14.00
N ARG A 9 -4.48 -4.88 -12.82
CA ARG A 9 -4.61 -3.54 -12.23
C ARG A 9 -3.25 -2.92 -11.92
N VAL A 10 -2.34 -3.71 -11.36
CA VAL A 10 -0.99 -3.23 -11.08
C VAL A 10 -0.24 -2.89 -12.38
N ALA A 11 -0.41 -3.70 -13.40
CA ALA A 11 0.18 -3.43 -14.72
C ALA A 11 -0.30 -2.07 -15.27
N GLU A 12 -1.58 -1.77 -15.11
CA GLU A 12 -2.14 -0.49 -15.53
C GLU A 12 -1.52 0.67 -14.77
N ILE A 13 -1.29 0.50 -13.47
CA ILE A 13 -0.64 1.53 -12.64
C ILE A 13 0.74 1.89 -13.20
N PHE A 14 1.50 0.88 -13.61
CA PHE A 14 2.86 1.07 -14.14
C PHE A 14 2.91 1.32 -15.65
N GLY A 15 1.77 1.24 -16.33
CA GLY A 15 1.74 1.38 -17.79
C GLY A 15 2.40 0.22 -18.51
N VAL A 16 2.41 -0.96 -17.91
CA VAL A 16 3.00 -2.17 -18.50
C VAL A 16 1.93 -2.88 -19.34
N PRO A 17 2.26 -3.30 -20.57
CA PRO A 17 1.29 -4.03 -21.40
C PRO A 17 0.82 -5.33 -20.77
N ALA A 18 -0.42 -5.71 -21.05
CA ALA A 18 -1.00 -6.96 -20.55
C ALA A 18 -0.13 -8.15 -20.97
N GLY A 19 0.08 -9.09 -20.04
CA GLY A 19 0.88 -10.28 -20.27
C GLY A 19 2.38 -10.10 -20.06
N HIS A 20 2.83 -8.87 -19.84
CA HIS A 20 4.22 -8.59 -19.52
C HIS A 20 4.45 -8.69 -18.01
N ARG A 21 5.69 -8.99 -17.63
CA ARG A 21 6.06 -9.09 -16.23
C ARG A 21 5.97 -7.73 -15.55
N LEU A 22 5.44 -7.71 -14.33
CA LEU A 22 5.39 -6.50 -13.53
C LEU A 22 6.80 -6.08 -13.11
N PRO A 23 7.05 -4.76 -12.97
CA PRO A 23 8.38 -4.31 -12.57
C PRO A 23 8.69 -4.68 -11.12
N ALA A 24 9.97 -4.95 -10.86
CA ALA A 24 10.44 -5.26 -9.52
C ALA A 24 10.31 -4.04 -8.60
N VAL A 25 10.25 -4.31 -7.30
CA VAL A 25 10.27 -3.26 -6.27
C VAL A 25 11.63 -2.59 -6.29
N SER A 26 11.64 -1.28 -6.45
CA SER A 26 12.83 -0.44 -6.46
C SER A 26 12.45 0.95 -5.98
N ARG A 27 13.43 1.82 -5.76
CA ARG A 27 13.15 3.21 -5.42
C ARG A 27 12.28 3.87 -6.50
N GLN A 28 12.57 3.61 -7.75
CA GLN A 28 11.82 4.19 -8.88
C GLN A 28 10.38 3.71 -8.93
N THR A 29 10.15 2.40 -8.79
CA THR A 29 8.79 1.84 -8.84
C THR A 29 7.99 2.22 -7.60
N LEU A 30 8.63 2.33 -6.43
CA LEU A 30 7.97 2.81 -5.23
C LEU A 30 7.57 4.27 -5.36
N ARG A 31 8.40 5.10 -6.00
CA ARG A 31 8.05 6.50 -6.29
C ARG A 31 6.81 6.56 -7.18
N HIS A 32 6.78 5.73 -8.21
CA HIS A 32 5.64 5.66 -9.13
C HIS A 32 4.36 5.26 -8.38
N TYR A 33 4.45 4.22 -7.56
CA TYR A 33 3.31 3.74 -6.79
C TYR A 33 2.85 4.77 -5.76
N HIS A 34 3.79 5.47 -5.13
CA HIS A 34 3.50 6.55 -4.18
C HIS A 34 2.65 7.64 -4.85
N THR A 35 3.02 8.06 -6.05
CA THR A 35 2.27 9.05 -6.80
C THR A 35 0.84 8.57 -7.05
N TYR A 36 0.69 7.32 -7.43
CA TYR A 36 -0.62 6.72 -7.68
C TYR A 36 -1.47 6.69 -6.41
N LEU A 37 -0.92 6.21 -5.31
CA LEU A 37 -1.64 6.14 -4.03
C LEU A 37 -1.99 7.52 -3.49
N THR A 38 -1.10 8.50 -3.66
CA THR A 38 -1.37 9.88 -3.25
C THR A 38 -2.60 10.42 -3.96
N ALA A 39 -2.78 10.07 -5.22
CA ALA A 39 -3.92 10.54 -6.02
C ALA A 39 -5.22 9.81 -5.72
N HIS A 40 -5.16 8.58 -5.21
CA HIS A 40 -6.35 7.72 -5.14
C HIS A 40 -6.78 7.32 -3.73
N LEU A 41 -5.87 7.24 -2.75
CA LEU A 41 -6.26 6.92 -1.39
C LEU A 41 -7.08 8.05 -0.77
N VAL A 42 -8.13 7.69 -0.06
CA VAL A 42 -8.99 8.64 0.65
C VAL A 42 -8.84 8.42 2.15
N PHE A 43 -8.40 9.43 2.86
CA PHE A 43 -8.18 9.37 4.31
C PHE A 43 -9.28 10.10 5.08
N PRO A 44 -9.60 9.68 6.32
CA PRO A 44 -9.05 8.51 7.00
C PRO A 44 -9.73 7.22 6.57
N PHE A 45 -9.10 6.09 6.84
CA PHE A 45 -9.76 4.80 6.73
C PHE A 45 -9.26 3.87 7.83
N HIS A 46 -9.93 2.73 8.02
CA HIS A 46 -9.68 1.83 9.15
C HIS A 46 -9.09 0.51 8.67
N ALA A 47 -8.18 -0.03 9.47
CA ALA A 47 -7.48 -1.25 9.08
C ALA A 47 -7.07 -2.07 10.30
N ALA A 48 -6.86 -3.36 10.06
CA ALA A 48 -6.19 -4.26 11.00
C ALA A 48 -4.77 -4.51 10.47
N ILE A 49 -3.80 -4.57 11.38
CA ILE A 49 -2.40 -4.80 11.04
C ILE A 49 -1.83 -5.96 11.82
N GLU A 50 -0.69 -6.49 11.34
CA GLU A 50 0.03 -7.56 12.02
C GLU A 50 0.41 -7.16 13.44
N ASP A 51 0.39 -8.13 14.34
CA ASP A 51 0.90 -8.01 15.71
C ASP A 51 0.24 -6.91 16.56
N LEU A 52 -0.93 -6.42 16.14
CA LEU A 52 -1.66 -5.44 16.92
C LEU A 52 -3.15 -5.79 16.92
N ASP A 53 -3.70 -5.92 18.13
CA ASP A 53 -5.13 -6.21 18.28
C ASP A 53 -5.98 -4.97 17.98
N GLY A 54 -7.16 -5.22 17.41
CA GLY A 54 -8.13 -4.17 17.16
C GLY A 54 -7.90 -3.45 15.84
N VAL A 55 -8.60 -2.34 15.69
CA VAL A 55 -8.61 -1.55 14.46
C VAL A 55 -7.87 -0.25 14.67
N ILE A 56 -7.06 0.13 13.69
CA ILE A 56 -6.38 1.43 13.69
C ILE A 56 -7.00 2.34 12.65
N THR A 57 -6.82 3.64 12.83
CA THR A 57 -7.27 4.65 11.87
C THR A 57 -6.07 5.17 11.10
N ILE A 58 -6.05 4.93 9.80
CA ILE A 58 -4.98 5.38 8.91
C ILE A 58 -5.28 6.84 8.54
N LYS A 59 -4.34 7.74 8.82
CA LYS A 59 -4.55 9.19 8.69
C LYS A 59 -3.90 9.80 7.46
N SER A 60 -2.73 9.32 7.07
CA SER A 60 -1.99 9.91 5.95
C SER A 60 -0.91 8.97 5.44
N LEU A 61 -0.49 9.25 4.22
CA LEU A 61 0.63 8.56 3.58
C LEU A 61 1.91 9.37 3.84
N PHE A 62 3.00 8.69 4.19
CA PHE A 62 4.31 9.32 4.30
C PHE A 62 4.73 9.89 2.95
N THR A 63 5.53 10.95 2.97
CA THR A 63 6.28 11.34 1.78
C THR A 63 7.41 10.32 1.57
N LEU A 64 7.99 10.28 0.37
CA LEU A 64 9.09 9.35 0.10
C LEU A 64 10.29 9.60 1.02
N GLN A 65 10.59 10.87 1.30
CA GLN A 65 11.71 11.25 2.16
C GLN A 65 11.52 10.81 3.60
N GLU A 66 10.27 10.73 4.04
CA GLU A 66 9.96 10.30 5.40
C GLU A 66 10.05 8.78 5.59
N CYS A 67 9.95 8.01 4.50
CA CYS A 67 9.97 6.55 4.58
C CYS A 67 11.35 6.03 4.98
N PRO A 68 11.47 5.33 6.13
CA PRO A 68 12.75 4.75 6.52
C PRO A 68 13.04 3.53 5.65
N ASP A 69 14.28 3.41 5.17
CA ASP A 69 14.76 2.28 4.37
C ASP A 69 13.73 1.86 3.30
N LEU A 70 13.46 2.79 2.38
CA LEU A 70 12.37 2.69 1.42
C LEU A 70 12.29 1.36 0.67
N THR A 71 13.41 0.86 0.17
CA THR A 71 13.39 -0.38 -0.63
C THR A 71 13.19 -1.63 0.21
N PHE A 72 13.50 -1.56 1.49
CA PHE A 72 13.30 -2.69 2.40
C PHE A 72 11.86 -2.76 2.92
N TYR A 73 11.34 -1.64 3.46
CA TYR A 73 10.02 -1.59 4.07
C TYR A 73 8.91 -1.14 3.12
N GLY A 74 9.24 -0.48 2.03
CA GLY A 74 8.26 0.13 1.14
C GLY A 74 7.66 1.41 1.72
N LEU A 75 6.46 1.72 1.28
CA LEU A 75 5.75 2.93 1.67
C LEU A 75 5.15 2.82 3.07
N PHE A 76 5.17 3.92 3.80
CA PHE A 76 4.64 4.00 5.17
C PHE A 76 3.39 4.86 5.24
N VAL A 77 2.59 4.62 6.28
CA VAL A 77 1.44 5.45 6.63
C VAL A 77 1.49 5.84 8.10
N ARG A 78 0.85 6.98 8.41
CA ARG A 78 0.59 7.41 9.78
C ARG A 78 -0.81 6.98 10.17
N ALA A 79 -0.91 6.46 11.40
CA ALA A 79 -2.15 5.97 11.93
C ALA A 79 -2.25 6.28 13.41
N HIS A 80 -3.40 6.01 14.00
CA HIS A 80 -3.54 6.03 15.46
C HIS A 80 -4.52 4.97 15.92
N GLN A 81 -4.38 4.57 17.15
CA GLN A 81 -5.33 3.74 17.86
C GLN A 81 -5.60 4.45 19.20
N GLY A 82 -6.79 5.03 19.32
CA GLY A 82 -7.05 5.96 20.43
C GLY A 82 -6.08 7.14 20.35
N ARG A 83 -5.30 7.35 21.42
CA ARG A 83 -4.30 8.43 21.50
C ARG A 83 -2.90 7.97 21.06
N ARG A 84 -2.74 6.69 20.79
CA ARG A 84 -1.44 6.13 20.41
C ARG A 84 -1.18 6.40 18.93
N LEU A 85 -0.05 7.05 18.65
CA LEU A 85 0.41 7.27 17.29
C LEU A 85 1.14 6.03 16.78
N ILE A 86 0.87 5.66 15.55
CA ILE A 86 1.43 4.45 14.92
C ILE A 86 1.96 4.84 13.54
N GLU A 87 3.20 4.44 13.25
CA GLU A 87 3.83 4.65 11.95
C GLU A 87 4.27 3.28 11.44
N ILE A 88 3.68 2.83 10.35
CA ILE A 88 3.86 1.45 9.88
C ILE A 88 4.00 1.39 8.36
N PRO A 89 4.72 0.35 7.86
CA PRO A 89 4.69 0.05 6.43
C PRO A 89 3.28 -0.36 6.00
N ILE A 90 2.86 0.09 4.83
CA ILE A 90 1.58 -0.35 4.24
C ILE A 90 1.54 -1.88 4.15
N ALA A 91 2.69 -2.51 3.88
CA ALA A 91 2.79 -3.96 3.70
C ALA A 91 2.40 -4.78 4.94
N THR A 92 2.29 -4.13 6.13
CA THR A 92 1.85 -4.80 7.36
C THR A 92 0.33 -4.76 7.55
N ILE A 93 -0.39 -4.05 6.68
CA ILE A 93 -1.86 -4.01 6.75
C ILE A 93 -2.41 -5.35 6.30
N GLU A 94 -3.18 -5.99 7.18
CA GLU A 94 -3.81 -7.28 6.90
C GLU A 94 -5.16 -7.14 6.25
N GLU A 95 -5.92 -6.14 6.68
CA GLU A 95 -7.28 -5.93 6.18
C GLU A 95 -7.71 -4.49 6.31
N VAL A 96 -8.22 -3.91 5.22
CA VAL A 96 -8.91 -2.62 5.26
C VAL A 96 -10.37 -2.90 5.62
N LYS A 97 -10.87 -2.22 6.66
CA LYS A 97 -12.19 -2.50 7.21
C LYS A 97 -13.33 -1.75 6.50
N ASP A 98 -13.01 -0.63 5.88
CA ASP A 98 -14.01 0.19 5.22
C ASP A 98 -14.37 -0.36 3.84
N GLU A 99 -15.63 -0.22 3.47
CA GLU A 99 -16.07 -0.47 2.10
C GLU A 99 -15.52 0.64 1.19
N GLY A 100 -15.20 0.30 -0.05
CA GLY A 100 -14.78 1.28 -1.04
C GLY A 100 -13.45 0.95 -1.69
N THR A 101 -12.89 1.93 -2.40
CA THR A 101 -11.71 1.73 -3.25
C THR A 101 -10.41 1.57 -2.49
N ASN A 102 -10.31 2.10 -1.27
CA ASN A 102 -9.09 1.97 -0.47
C ASN A 102 -8.68 0.52 -0.26
N LYS A 103 -9.64 -0.35 -0.02
CA LYS A 103 -9.38 -1.78 0.19
C LYS A 103 -8.63 -2.37 -0.99
N GLN A 104 -9.11 -2.13 -2.21
CA GLN A 104 -8.49 -2.65 -3.42
C GLN A 104 -7.11 -2.04 -3.64
N LEU A 105 -6.98 -0.74 -3.40
CA LEU A 105 -5.69 -0.04 -3.56
C LEU A 105 -4.61 -0.62 -2.65
N ILE A 106 -4.95 -0.86 -1.39
CA ILE A 106 -4.00 -1.41 -0.42
C ILE A 106 -3.68 -2.88 -0.74
N GLU A 107 -4.69 -3.68 -1.09
CA GLU A 107 -4.48 -5.09 -1.44
C GLU A 107 -3.56 -5.23 -2.66
N ASP A 108 -3.78 -4.42 -3.70
CA ASP A 108 -2.98 -4.46 -4.90
C ASP A 108 -1.52 -4.06 -4.62
N TYR A 109 -1.31 -3.02 -3.81
CA TYR A 109 0.04 -2.61 -3.42
C TYR A 109 0.75 -3.72 -2.64
N CYS A 110 0.08 -4.30 -1.65
CA CYS A 110 0.68 -5.37 -0.83
C CYS A 110 1.02 -6.60 -1.66
N LEU A 111 0.14 -6.96 -2.58
CA LEU A 111 0.37 -8.08 -3.48
C LEU A 111 1.64 -7.85 -4.31
N TRP A 112 1.75 -6.69 -4.94
CA TRP A 112 2.91 -6.34 -5.74
C TRP A 112 4.18 -6.29 -4.89
N PHE A 113 4.13 -5.58 -3.76
CA PHE A 113 5.30 -5.37 -2.91
C PHE A 113 5.90 -6.69 -2.43
N TRP A 114 5.06 -7.62 -1.98
CA TRP A 114 5.55 -8.89 -1.44
C TRP A 114 6.05 -9.85 -2.52
N ASN A 115 5.57 -9.74 -3.73
CA ASN A 115 5.86 -10.73 -4.77
C ASN A 115 6.89 -10.29 -5.80
N TYR A 116 7.28 -9.03 -5.81
CA TYR A 116 8.20 -8.48 -6.81
C TYR A 116 9.42 -7.81 -6.20
N ARG A 117 9.75 -8.20 -5.02
CA ARG A 117 10.94 -7.71 -4.32
C ARG A 117 12.22 -8.26 -4.90
#